data_eb81d188ef4ac70a2cc8311a55af1138
#
_entry.id   eb81d188ef4ac70a2cc8311a55af1138
#
_cell.length_a   1.000
_cell.length_b   1.000
_cell.length_c   1.000
_cell.angle_alpha   90.00
_cell.angle_beta   90.00
_cell.angle_gamma   90.00
#
_symmetry.space_group_name_H-M   'P 1'
#
loop_
_entity.id
_entity.type
_entity.pdbx_description
1 polymer ?
#
loop_
_entity_poly.entity_id
_entity_poly.type
_entity_poly.pdbx_seq_one_letter_code
_entity_poly.pdbx_strand_id
1 'polypeptide(L)'
;MNKPIGAMAVLCLVLFAALLLNVNYVQFIEADELNAKPGNRRVIDEEFSRERGAIIVEGKRIAESVPIDTKWQFQRKYNEPKLFASVTGYFSYIYGRAGLEQTYNSVLSGSDNRLFVNRIVDLVTNNQPQGGSVELTLDRAAQRAAYDGLRDLGAKTRGSVVALNPQTGEILAMVNQPTYDPNELASHDLTAV
;
A
#
# COMPACT_ATOMS: atom_id res chain seq x y z
N MET A 1 4.76 61.40 8.79
CA MET A 1 5.06 60.26 9.63
C MET A 1 4.37 58.95 9.20
N ASN A 2 3.30 58.96 8.40
CA ASN A 2 2.55 57.72 8.04
C ASN A 2 3.10 56.93 6.84
N LYS A 3 3.91 57.50 5.95
CA LYS A 3 4.43 56.77 4.77
C LYS A 3 5.34 55.57 5.09
N PRO A 4 6.31 55.66 6.03
CA PRO A 4 7.13 54.49 6.37
C PRO A 4 6.33 53.38 7.06
N ILE A 5 5.33 53.74 7.88
CA ILE A 5 4.45 52.74 8.53
C ILE A 5 3.59 52.00 7.49
N GLY A 6 3.06 52.76 6.51
CA GLY A 6 2.33 52.14 5.40
C GLY A 6 3.19 51.21 4.54
N ALA A 7 4.45 51.60 4.26
CA ALA A 7 5.39 50.76 3.52
C ALA A 7 5.72 49.45 4.28
N MET A 8 5.93 49.53 5.59
CA MET A 8 6.15 48.34 6.43
C MET A 8 4.92 47.44 6.47
N ALA A 9 3.71 48.00 6.58
CA ALA A 9 2.48 47.23 6.55
C ALA A 9 2.31 46.47 5.23
N VAL A 10 2.57 47.14 4.08
CA VAL A 10 2.53 46.51 2.76
C VAL A 10 3.59 45.39 2.65
N LEU A 11 4.83 45.64 3.12
CA LEU A 11 5.86 44.61 3.12
C LEU A 11 5.44 43.35 3.93
N CYS A 12 4.92 43.57 5.14
CA CYS A 12 4.42 42.45 5.94
C CYS A 12 3.30 41.67 5.23
N LEU A 13 2.37 42.40 4.60
CA LEU A 13 1.25 41.75 3.87
C LEU A 13 1.76 40.93 2.68
N VAL A 14 2.76 41.44 1.94
CA VAL A 14 3.38 40.69 0.83
C VAL A 14 4.09 39.42 1.36
N LEU A 15 4.81 39.50 2.48
CA LEU A 15 5.48 38.38 3.09
C LEU A 15 4.46 37.30 3.57
N PHE A 16 3.37 37.74 4.20
CA PHE A 16 2.31 36.81 4.59
C PHE A 16 1.63 36.15 3.39
N ALA A 17 1.36 36.92 2.34
CA ALA A 17 0.81 36.37 1.10
C ALA A 17 1.76 35.34 0.47
N ALA A 18 3.05 35.61 0.43
CA ALA A 18 4.05 34.66 -0.07
C ALA A 18 4.13 33.40 0.77
N LEU A 19 4.05 33.50 2.11
CA LEU A 19 3.99 32.34 3.00
C LEU A 19 2.72 31.52 2.77
N LEU A 20 1.56 32.15 2.65
CA LEU A 20 0.31 31.46 2.38
C LEU A 20 0.35 30.72 1.03
N LEU A 21 0.88 31.34 -0.01
CA LEU A 21 1.04 30.69 -1.32
C LEU A 21 2.00 29.49 -1.24
N ASN A 22 3.13 29.64 -0.53
CA ASN A 22 4.08 28.56 -0.34
C ASN A 22 3.49 27.39 0.46
N VAL A 23 2.77 27.68 1.55
CA VAL A 23 2.10 26.62 2.35
C VAL A 23 1.09 25.85 1.50
N ASN A 24 0.26 26.56 0.71
CA ASN A 24 -0.67 25.91 -0.20
C ASN A 24 0.05 25.07 -1.26
N TYR A 25 1.14 25.57 -1.84
CA TYR A 25 1.94 24.83 -2.81
C TYR A 25 2.47 23.51 -2.21
N VAL A 26 3.08 23.57 -1.04
CA VAL A 26 3.60 22.38 -0.35
C VAL A 26 2.49 21.40 0.05
N GLN A 27 1.35 21.92 0.53
CA GLN A 27 0.24 21.07 1.01
C GLN A 27 -0.57 20.40 -0.11
N PHE A 28 -0.67 21.02 -1.30
CA PHE A 28 -1.50 20.48 -2.38
C PHE A 28 -0.68 19.92 -3.55
N ILE A 29 0.47 20.48 -3.86
CA ILE A 29 1.27 20.08 -5.02
C ILE A 29 2.38 19.11 -4.63
N GLU A 30 3.09 19.36 -3.53
CA GLU A 30 4.19 18.51 -3.08
C GLU A 30 3.75 17.44 -2.05
N ALA A 31 2.48 17.45 -1.61
CA ALA A 31 2.00 16.59 -0.55
C ALA A 31 2.24 15.11 -0.85
N ASP A 32 1.92 14.66 -2.06
CA ASP A 32 2.08 13.24 -2.45
C ASP A 32 3.55 12.81 -2.46
N GLU A 33 4.44 13.67 -2.97
CA GLU A 33 5.89 13.40 -2.97
C GLU A 33 6.47 13.37 -1.55
N LEU A 34 6.07 14.33 -0.70
CA LEU A 34 6.51 14.39 0.70
C LEU A 34 6.01 13.20 1.51
N ASN A 35 4.78 12.78 1.27
CA ASN A 35 4.18 11.62 1.93
C ASN A 35 4.82 10.30 1.46
N ALA A 36 5.26 10.23 0.21
CA ALA A 36 5.94 9.06 -0.35
C ALA A 36 7.40 8.90 0.09
N LYS A 37 8.00 9.89 0.76
CA LYS A 37 9.41 9.83 1.19
C LYS A 37 9.65 8.69 2.17
N PRO A 38 10.68 7.83 1.94
CA PRO A 38 10.97 6.62 2.75
C PRO A 38 11.26 6.88 4.23
N GLY A 39 11.43 8.11 4.66
CA GLY A 39 11.68 8.48 6.06
C GLY A 39 10.47 9.06 6.81
N ASN A 40 9.31 9.17 6.16
CA ASN A 40 8.13 9.76 6.78
C ASN A 40 7.40 8.76 7.69
N ARG A 41 7.95 8.55 8.88
CA ARG A 41 7.40 7.60 9.87
C ARG A 41 5.94 7.88 10.26
N ARG A 42 5.51 9.14 10.23
CA ARG A 42 4.14 9.50 10.56
C ARG A 42 3.12 8.87 9.60
N VAL A 43 3.40 8.92 8.30
CA VAL A 43 2.55 8.30 7.28
C VAL A 43 2.57 6.78 7.42
N ILE A 44 3.75 6.21 7.67
CA ILE A 44 3.90 4.76 7.89
C ILE A 44 3.11 4.32 9.12
N ASP A 45 3.28 4.98 10.28
CA ASP A 45 2.56 4.66 11.51
C ASP A 45 1.03 4.73 11.32
N GLU A 46 0.54 5.71 10.57
CA GLU A 46 -0.88 5.87 10.25
C GLU A 46 -1.39 4.75 9.34
N GLU A 47 -0.62 4.34 8.34
CA GLU A 47 -0.99 3.22 7.45
C GLU A 47 -1.08 1.88 8.20
N PHE A 48 -0.19 1.65 9.18
CA PHE A 48 -0.21 0.43 10.00
C PHE A 48 -1.29 0.44 11.10
N SER A 49 -1.85 1.60 11.40
CA SER A 49 -2.95 1.76 12.37
C SER A 49 -4.34 1.65 11.72
N ARG A 50 -4.41 1.48 10.39
CA ARG A 50 -5.67 1.36 9.65
C ARG A 50 -5.84 -0.05 9.07
N GLU A 51 -7.10 -0.46 8.94
CA GLU A 51 -7.42 -1.70 8.25
C GLU A 51 -7.14 -1.54 6.75
N ARG A 52 -6.09 -2.21 6.28
CA ARG A 52 -5.70 -2.23 4.87
C ARG A 52 -6.58 -3.19 4.10
N GLY A 53 -7.08 -2.80 2.93
CA GLY A 53 -7.97 -3.60 2.10
C GLY A 53 -7.39 -4.97 1.72
N ALA A 54 -8.27 -5.93 1.48
CA ALA A 54 -7.87 -7.29 1.14
C ALA A 54 -7.42 -7.40 -0.33
N ILE A 55 -6.49 -8.34 -0.59
CA ILE A 55 -6.22 -8.84 -1.95
C ILE A 55 -6.94 -10.17 -2.09
N ILE A 56 -7.73 -10.31 -3.13
CA ILE A 56 -8.69 -11.40 -3.30
C ILE A 56 -8.40 -12.16 -4.60
N VAL A 57 -8.50 -13.48 -4.57
CA VAL A 57 -8.46 -14.37 -5.74
C VAL A 57 -9.62 -15.32 -5.63
N GLU A 58 -10.52 -15.35 -6.63
CA GLU A 58 -11.72 -16.18 -6.65
C GLU A 58 -12.52 -16.10 -5.34
N GLY A 59 -12.76 -14.87 -4.86
CA GLY A 59 -13.51 -14.62 -3.62
C GLY A 59 -12.79 -14.97 -2.32
N LYS A 60 -11.55 -15.50 -2.37
CA LYS A 60 -10.75 -15.82 -1.18
C LYS A 60 -9.68 -14.75 -0.94
N ARG A 61 -9.58 -14.30 0.29
CA ARG A 61 -8.55 -13.32 0.72
C ARG A 61 -7.18 -14.01 0.75
N ILE A 62 -6.27 -13.58 -0.12
CA ILE A 62 -4.87 -14.04 -0.13
C ILE A 62 -3.96 -13.12 0.68
N ALA A 63 -4.38 -11.87 0.89
CA ALA A 63 -3.78 -10.95 1.84
C ALA A 63 -4.89 -10.17 2.56
N GLU A 64 -4.79 -10.02 3.88
CA GLU A 64 -5.78 -9.35 4.72
C GLU A 64 -5.10 -8.65 5.89
N SER A 65 -5.80 -7.71 6.53
CA SER A 65 -5.38 -7.09 7.77
C SER A 65 -6.07 -7.80 8.94
N VAL A 66 -5.29 -8.22 9.91
CA VAL A 66 -5.78 -8.89 11.13
C VAL A 66 -5.60 -7.94 12.30
N PRO A 67 -6.64 -7.71 13.13
CA PRO A 67 -6.50 -6.88 14.32
C PRO A 67 -5.51 -7.50 15.29
N ILE A 68 -4.66 -6.66 15.88
CA ILE A 68 -3.68 -7.03 16.90
C ILE A 68 -3.74 -6.03 18.06
N ASP A 69 -3.41 -6.49 19.26
CA ASP A 69 -3.36 -5.66 20.46
C ASP A 69 -1.96 -5.07 20.66
N THR A 70 -1.55 -4.18 19.76
CA THR A 70 -0.29 -3.47 19.79
C THR A 70 -0.49 -2.00 19.41
N LYS A 71 0.58 -1.20 19.45
CA LYS A 71 0.58 0.20 18.98
C LYS A 71 -0.01 0.33 17.55
N TRP A 72 0.26 -0.64 16.69
CA TRP A 72 -0.32 -0.73 15.36
C TRP A 72 -1.52 -1.67 15.42
N GLN A 73 -2.69 -1.18 15.37
CA GLN A 73 -3.95 -1.92 15.56
C GLN A 73 -4.15 -3.10 14.59
N PHE A 74 -3.41 -3.13 13.49
CA PHE A 74 -3.53 -4.16 12.46
C PHE A 74 -2.16 -4.69 12.03
N GLN A 75 -2.14 -5.99 11.69
CA GLN A 75 -1.01 -6.65 11.05
C GLN A 75 -1.44 -7.24 9.71
N ARG A 76 -0.61 -7.06 8.68
CA ARG A 76 -0.81 -7.68 7.38
C ARG A 76 -0.51 -9.17 7.47
N LYS A 77 -1.45 -9.99 6.99
CA LYS A 77 -1.34 -11.44 6.94
C LYS A 77 -1.55 -11.93 5.53
N TYR A 78 -0.69 -12.82 5.08
CA TYR A 78 -0.75 -13.46 3.77
C TYR A 78 -1.14 -14.92 3.92
N ASN A 79 -2.23 -15.32 3.26
CA ASN A 79 -2.70 -16.68 3.20
C ASN A 79 -2.06 -17.37 2.00
N GLU A 80 -1.56 -18.61 2.16
CA GLU A 80 -0.75 -19.33 1.17
C GLU A 80 0.45 -18.50 0.65
N PRO A 81 1.28 -17.98 1.57
CA PRO A 81 2.21 -16.89 1.29
C PRO A 81 3.15 -17.20 0.13
N LYS A 82 3.79 -18.39 0.12
CA LYS A 82 4.76 -18.78 -0.92
C LYS A 82 4.15 -18.94 -2.30
N LEU A 83 2.85 -19.22 -2.39
CA LEU A 83 2.13 -19.38 -3.64
C LEU A 83 1.88 -18.06 -4.34
N PHE A 84 1.61 -16.99 -3.57
CA PHE A 84 1.20 -15.69 -4.09
C PHE A 84 2.23 -14.58 -3.91
N ALA A 85 3.37 -14.83 -3.22
CA ALA A 85 4.37 -13.81 -2.93
C ALA A 85 4.87 -13.04 -4.15
N SER A 86 5.03 -13.73 -5.29
CA SER A 86 5.47 -13.11 -6.55
C SER A 86 4.51 -12.06 -7.08
N VAL A 87 3.23 -12.14 -6.71
CA VAL A 87 2.17 -11.23 -7.14
C VAL A 87 1.88 -10.22 -6.04
N THR A 88 1.58 -10.67 -4.82
CA THR A 88 1.23 -9.79 -3.72
C THR A 88 2.36 -8.86 -3.33
N GLY A 89 3.59 -9.34 -3.41
CA GLY A 89 4.72 -8.69 -2.77
C GLY A 89 4.58 -8.76 -1.24
N TYR A 90 5.00 -7.70 -0.57
CA TYR A 90 4.92 -7.56 0.88
C TYR A 90 4.57 -6.12 1.28
N PHE A 91 4.03 -5.99 2.49
CA PHE A 91 3.82 -4.73 3.18
C PHE A 91 4.52 -4.81 4.54
N SER A 92 5.63 -4.11 4.68
CA SER A 92 6.55 -4.19 5.81
C SER A 92 6.80 -2.80 6.40
N TYR A 93 6.82 -2.73 7.73
CA TYR A 93 7.20 -1.51 8.45
C TYR A 93 8.67 -1.15 8.24
N ILE A 94 9.53 -2.15 8.08
CA ILE A 94 10.99 -2.00 7.96
C ILE A 94 11.41 -1.86 6.50
N TYR A 95 10.91 -2.77 5.65
CA TYR A 95 11.35 -2.88 4.26
C TYR A 95 10.45 -2.16 3.26
N GLY A 96 9.39 -1.50 3.75
CA GLY A 96 8.43 -0.82 2.89
C GLY A 96 7.48 -1.78 2.19
N ARG A 97 7.29 -1.62 0.90
CA ARG A 97 6.31 -2.38 0.12
C ARG A 97 6.85 -2.75 -1.25
N ALA A 98 6.34 -3.86 -1.77
CA ALA A 98 6.68 -4.37 -3.10
C ALA A 98 5.45 -5.03 -3.76
N GLY A 99 5.53 -5.29 -5.08
CA GLY A 99 4.49 -5.97 -5.83
C GLY A 99 3.16 -5.21 -5.85
N LEU A 100 2.05 -5.91 -5.74
CA LEU A 100 0.72 -5.31 -5.71
C LEU A 100 0.50 -4.42 -4.48
N GLU A 101 1.11 -4.75 -3.34
CA GLU A 101 1.07 -3.90 -2.14
C GLU A 101 1.62 -2.50 -2.40
N GLN A 102 2.59 -2.37 -3.29
CA GLN A 102 3.13 -1.08 -3.72
C GLN A 102 2.28 -0.43 -4.81
N THR A 103 1.97 -1.20 -5.87
CA THR A 103 1.29 -0.66 -7.07
C THR A 103 -0.13 -0.18 -6.75
N TYR A 104 -0.85 -0.93 -5.91
CA TYR A 104 -2.23 -0.59 -5.50
C TYR A 104 -2.29 0.01 -4.09
N ASN A 105 -1.19 0.62 -3.63
CA ASN A 105 -1.13 1.17 -2.28
C ASN A 105 -2.25 2.16 -1.99
N SER A 106 -2.53 3.08 -2.90
CA SER A 106 -3.58 4.10 -2.72
C SER A 106 -4.96 3.48 -2.50
N VAL A 107 -5.28 2.41 -3.22
CA VAL A 107 -6.54 1.68 -3.05
C VAL A 107 -6.53 0.93 -1.72
N LEU A 108 -5.49 0.11 -1.48
CA LEU A 108 -5.40 -0.74 -0.31
C LEU A 108 -5.33 0.05 1.01
N SER A 109 -4.72 1.24 1.02
CA SER A 109 -4.69 2.13 2.19
C SER A 109 -5.93 3.00 2.35
N GLY A 110 -6.84 3.01 1.36
CA GLY A 110 -8.01 3.87 1.34
C GLY A 110 -7.72 5.33 0.98
N SER A 111 -6.52 5.66 0.49
CA SER A 111 -6.15 7.03 0.09
C SER A 111 -6.57 7.38 -1.33
N ASP A 112 -7.07 6.43 -2.13
CA ASP A 112 -7.53 6.68 -3.50
C ASP A 112 -8.72 7.63 -3.52
N ASN A 113 -8.69 8.59 -4.45
CA ASN A 113 -9.75 9.59 -4.61
C ASN A 113 -11.11 8.99 -4.97
N ARG A 114 -11.14 7.81 -5.59
CA ARG A 114 -12.37 7.06 -5.89
C ARG A 114 -13.09 6.60 -4.63
N LEU A 115 -12.38 6.46 -3.52
CA LEU A 115 -12.92 6.08 -2.21
C LEU A 115 -13.33 7.30 -1.36
N PHE A 116 -13.24 8.52 -1.92
CA PHE A 116 -13.52 9.77 -1.19
C PHE A 116 -14.94 9.80 -0.61
N VAL A 117 -15.94 9.34 -1.36
CA VAL A 117 -17.34 9.31 -0.90
C VAL A 117 -17.47 8.35 0.29
N ASN A 118 -16.85 7.18 0.23
CA ASN A 118 -16.89 6.21 1.33
C ASN A 118 -16.21 6.80 2.58
N ARG A 119 -15.09 7.50 2.42
CA ARG A 119 -14.42 8.19 3.55
C ARG A 119 -15.30 9.25 4.23
N ILE A 120 -16.08 10.01 3.46
CA ILE A 120 -17.01 10.97 4.06
C ILE A 120 -18.12 10.25 4.83
N VAL A 121 -18.65 9.16 4.28
CA VAL A 121 -19.66 8.33 4.97
C VAL A 121 -19.07 7.76 6.26
N ASP A 122 -17.86 7.20 6.23
CA ASP A 122 -17.19 6.65 7.39
C ASP A 122 -16.97 7.71 8.48
N LEU A 123 -16.57 8.92 8.10
CA LEU A 123 -16.42 10.06 9.04
C LEU A 123 -17.74 10.45 9.70
N VAL A 124 -18.84 10.46 8.94
CA VAL A 124 -20.16 10.82 9.47
C VAL A 124 -20.75 9.72 10.34
N THR A 125 -20.46 8.45 10.01
CA THR A 125 -20.92 7.27 10.76
C THR A 125 -19.99 6.87 11.89
N ASN A 126 -18.89 7.61 12.11
CA ASN A 126 -17.85 7.33 13.09
C ASN A 126 -17.23 5.93 12.93
N ASN A 127 -17.19 5.42 11.70
CA ASN A 127 -16.49 4.20 11.35
C ASN A 127 -15.02 4.51 11.07
N GLN A 128 -14.14 3.55 11.37
CA GLN A 128 -12.74 3.68 10.97
C GLN A 128 -12.63 3.55 9.43
N PRO A 129 -11.91 4.47 8.76
CA PRO A 129 -11.69 4.37 7.32
C PRO A 129 -11.00 3.04 6.98
N GLN A 130 -11.63 2.28 6.08
CA GLN A 130 -11.08 1.00 5.61
C GLN A 130 -10.48 1.16 4.22
N GLY A 131 -9.46 0.36 3.93
CA GLY A 131 -8.89 0.26 2.60
C GLY A 131 -9.82 -0.45 1.61
N GLY A 132 -9.73 -0.08 0.33
CA GLY A 132 -10.42 -0.77 -0.75
C GLY A 132 -9.77 -2.12 -1.05
N SER A 133 -10.59 -3.15 -1.32
CA SER A 133 -10.09 -4.46 -1.73
C SER A 133 -9.74 -4.50 -3.22
N VAL A 134 -8.75 -5.33 -3.57
CA VAL A 134 -8.34 -5.58 -4.95
C VAL A 134 -8.60 -7.03 -5.29
N GLU A 135 -9.42 -7.29 -6.31
CA GLU A 135 -9.66 -8.63 -6.82
C GLU A 135 -8.78 -8.87 -8.05
N LEU A 136 -8.13 -10.04 -8.07
CA LEU A 136 -7.19 -10.43 -9.12
C LEU A 136 -7.84 -11.42 -10.08
N THR A 137 -7.38 -11.40 -11.31
CA THR A 137 -7.79 -12.32 -12.38
C THR A 137 -7.11 -13.69 -12.31
N LEU A 138 -6.30 -13.94 -11.27
CA LEU A 138 -5.59 -15.20 -11.10
C LEU A 138 -6.55 -16.36 -10.91
N ASP A 139 -6.28 -17.47 -11.59
CA ASP A 139 -6.88 -18.77 -11.39
C ASP A 139 -6.03 -19.55 -10.38
N ARG A 140 -6.63 -19.97 -9.27
CA ARG A 140 -5.90 -20.65 -8.18
C ARG A 140 -5.34 -22.01 -8.61
N ALA A 141 -6.03 -22.72 -9.49
CA ALA A 141 -5.58 -24.02 -9.98
C ALA A 141 -4.38 -23.85 -10.91
N ALA A 142 -4.43 -22.89 -11.82
CA ALA A 142 -3.31 -22.54 -12.70
C ALA A 142 -2.09 -22.05 -11.90
N GLN A 143 -2.32 -21.15 -10.92
CA GLN A 143 -1.27 -20.65 -10.03
C GLN A 143 -0.59 -21.78 -9.26
N ARG A 144 -1.40 -22.71 -8.70
CA ARG A 144 -0.89 -23.89 -7.97
C ARG A 144 -0.09 -24.82 -8.88
N ALA A 145 -0.62 -25.14 -10.07
CA ALA A 145 0.07 -25.99 -11.04
C ALA A 145 1.42 -25.39 -11.46
N ALA A 146 1.47 -24.08 -11.72
CA ALA A 146 2.71 -23.36 -12.05
C ALA A 146 3.72 -23.39 -10.89
N TYR A 147 3.24 -23.16 -9.65
CA TYR A 147 4.08 -23.20 -8.46
C TYR A 147 4.67 -24.60 -8.22
N ASP A 148 3.83 -25.64 -8.24
CA ASP A 148 4.25 -27.02 -8.02
C ASP A 148 5.20 -27.47 -9.13
N GLY A 149 4.92 -27.14 -10.39
CA GLY A 149 5.78 -27.45 -11.53
C GLY A 149 7.18 -26.85 -11.42
N LEU A 150 7.31 -25.58 -10.98
CA LEU A 150 8.63 -24.99 -10.74
C LEU A 150 9.35 -25.59 -9.53
N ARG A 151 8.63 -25.87 -8.45
CA ARG A 151 9.16 -26.48 -7.24
C ARG A 151 9.70 -27.90 -7.50
N ASP A 152 8.98 -28.68 -8.26
CA ASP A 152 9.32 -30.09 -8.54
C ASP A 152 10.54 -30.24 -9.45
N LEU A 153 10.97 -29.16 -10.14
CA LEU A 153 12.25 -29.10 -10.83
C LEU A 153 13.47 -29.09 -9.89
N GLY A 154 13.23 -28.88 -8.58
CA GLY A 154 14.26 -28.95 -7.53
C GLY A 154 14.60 -27.63 -6.86
N ALA A 155 15.21 -27.71 -5.68
CA ALA A 155 15.48 -26.58 -4.77
C ALA A 155 16.40 -25.50 -5.35
N LYS A 156 17.18 -25.81 -6.36
CA LYS A 156 18.13 -24.87 -7.02
C LYS A 156 17.52 -24.20 -8.25
N THR A 157 16.29 -24.54 -8.60
CA THR A 157 15.58 -23.98 -9.77
C THR A 157 15.40 -22.48 -9.61
N ARG A 158 15.73 -21.74 -10.66
CA ARG A 158 15.44 -20.31 -10.80
C ARG A 158 14.66 -20.13 -12.09
N GLY A 159 13.46 -19.60 -11.98
CA GLY A 159 12.59 -19.41 -13.14
C GLY A 159 11.30 -18.75 -12.79
N SER A 160 10.57 -18.41 -13.83
CA SER A 160 9.26 -17.78 -13.73
C SER A 160 8.28 -18.46 -14.67
N VAL A 161 7.02 -18.56 -14.25
CA VAL A 161 5.91 -18.96 -15.11
C VAL A 161 4.88 -17.85 -15.11
N VAL A 162 4.48 -17.41 -16.30
CA VAL A 162 3.37 -16.48 -16.49
C VAL A 162 2.39 -17.12 -17.47
N ALA A 163 1.14 -17.27 -17.04
CA ALA A 163 0.03 -17.69 -17.90
C ALA A 163 -0.93 -16.52 -18.08
N LEU A 164 -1.30 -16.23 -19.31
CA LEU A 164 -2.23 -15.16 -19.62
C LEU A 164 -3.26 -15.63 -20.65
N ASN A 165 -4.45 -15.04 -20.56
CA ASN A 165 -5.49 -15.21 -21.56
C ASN A 165 -5.19 -14.27 -22.76
N PRO A 166 -4.91 -14.80 -23.96
CA PRO A 166 -4.52 -13.96 -25.10
C PRO A 166 -5.67 -13.11 -25.66
N GLN A 167 -6.92 -13.44 -25.35
CA GLN A 167 -8.09 -12.70 -25.82
C GLN A 167 -8.44 -11.52 -24.90
N THR A 168 -8.28 -11.70 -23.58
CA THR A 168 -8.66 -10.69 -22.57
C THR A 168 -7.47 -9.92 -22.02
N GLY A 169 -6.26 -10.50 -22.09
CA GLY A 169 -5.04 -9.98 -21.45
C GLY A 169 -4.97 -10.27 -19.95
N GLU A 170 -5.92 -11.02 -19.40
CA GLU A 170 -5.93 -11.40 -17.99
C GLU A 170 -4.76 -12.32 -17.65
N ILE A 171 -4.09 -12.02 -16.53
CA ILE A 171 -3.06 -12.88 -15.98
C ILE A 171 -3.73 -13.94 -15.12
N LEU A 172 -3.58 -15.20 -15.51
CA LEU A 172 -4.16 -16.35 -14.83
C LEU A 172 -3.20 -17.00 -13.82
N ALA A 173 -1.90 -16.93 -14.08
CA ALA A 173 -0.86 -17.35 -13.12
C ALA A 173 0.41 -16.51 -13.29
N MET A 174 1.07 -16.25 -12.18
CA MET A 174 2.38 -15.60 -12.14
C MET A 174 3.17 -16.10 -10.94
N VAL A 175 4.19 -16.90 -11.19
CA VAL A 175 5.00 -17.57 -10.16
C VAL A 175 6.47 -17.37 -10.45
N ASN A 176 7.24 -17.12 -9.41
CA ASN A 176 8.69 -17.06 -9.45
C ASN A 176 9.30 -18.07 -8.48
N GLN A 177 10.44 -18.63 -8.85
CA GLN A 177 11.26 -19.48 -7.98
C GLN A 177 12.70 -18.93 -8.01
N PRO A 178 13.36 -18.71 -6.85
CA PRO A 178 12.88 -18.96 -5.49
C PRO A 178 11.77 -18.02 -5.06
N THR A 179 10.90 -18.53 -4.22
CA THR A 179 9.85 -17.77 -3.54
C THR A 179 10.22 -17.49 -2.08
N TYR A 180 9.47 -16.66 -1.40
CA TYR A 180 9.67 -16.30 0.01
C TYR A 180 8.33 -16.24 0.75
N ASP A 181 8.38 -16.17 2.07
CA ASP A 181 7.18 -15.92 2.89
C ASP A 181 7.07 -14.43 3.24
N PRO A 182 6.11 -13.70 2.67
CA PRO A 182 5.93 -12.28 2.98
C PRO A 182 5.49 -12.02 4.42
N ASN A 183 4.98 -13.01 5.17
CA ASN A 183 4.66 -12.85 6.58
C ASN A 183 5.91 -12.61 7.44
N GLU A 184 7.06 -13.18 7.06
CA GLU A 184 8.33 -12.94 7.76
C GLU A 184 8.76 -11.47 7.66
N LEU A 185 8.39 -10.79 6.57
CA LEU A 185 8.69 -9.37 6.35
C LEU A 185 7.61 -8.43 6.92
N ALA A 186 6.38 -8.91 7.10
CA ALA A 186 5.24 -8.14 7.59
C ALA A 186 5.22 -8.00 9.12
N SER A 187 6.12 -8.66 9.84
CA SER A 187 6.23 -8.55 11.29
C SER A 187 6.54 -7.11 11.73
N HIS A 188 5.90 -6.68 12.81
CA HIS A 188 6.19 -5.42 13.49
C HIS A 188 7.26 -5.57 14.58
N ASP A 189 7.74 -6.78 14.81
CA ASP A 189 8.78 -7.05 15.82
C ASP A 189 10.14 -6.63 15.29
N LEU A 190 10.60 -5.48 15.76
CA LEU A 190 11.89 -4.91 15.40
C LEU A 190 13.08 -5.69 16.01
N THR A 191 12.81 -6.66 16.91
CA THR A 191 13.83 -7.47 17.57
C THR A 191 14.08 -8.80 16.85
N ALA A 192 13.23 -9.14 15.89
CA ALA A 192 13.29 -10.40 15.12
C ALA A 192 14.11 -10.28 13.81
N VAL A 193 14.81 -9.14 13.60
CA VAL A 193 15.62 -8.85 12.39
C VAL A 193 17.10 -8.91 12.72
#